data_29d310e5c0f78900cb08a07c4fc61ea3
#
_entry.id   29d310e5c0f78900cb08a07c4fc61ea3
#
_cell.length_a   1.000
_cell.length_b   1.000
_cell.length_c   1.000
_cell.angle_alpha   90.00
_cell.angle_beta   90.00
_cell.angle_gamma   90.00
#
_symmetry.space_group_name_H-M   'P 1'
#
loop_
_entity.id
_entity.type
_entity.pdbx_description
1 polymer ?
#
loop_
_entity_poly.entity_id
_entity_poly.type
_entity_poly.pdbx_seq_one_letter_code
_entity_poly.pdbx_strand_id
1 'polypeptide(L)'
;MKFINKYKSVNFNLRKKGHKIKYIILHYTAIKSDYKAIQHLIYKKNKVSSHFLINKKGKIFSLVDLNKRAWHAGQSFWKGDRDINSSSIG
;
A
#
# COMPACT_ATOMS: atom_id res chain seq x y z
N MET A 1 16.10 7.13 9.13
CA MET A 1 15.03 6.13 8.94
C MET A 1 15.39 5.22 7.78
N LYS A 2 15.43 3.94 8.03
CA LYS A 2 15.78 2.95 6.99
C LYS A 2 14.51 2.26 6.47
N PHE A 3 14.40 2.18 5.15
CA PHE A 3 13.37 1.38 4.50
C PHE A 3 13.98 0.09 4.00
N ILE A 4 13.29 -1.02 4.22
CA ILE A 4 13.70 -2.32 3.70
C ILE A 4 13.05 -2.49 2.34
N ASN A 5 13.86 -2.55 1.28
CA ASN A 5 13.40 -2.61 -0.12
C ASN A 5 13.48 -4.00 -0.74
N LYS A 6 13.73 -4.99 0.06
CA LYS A 6 14.02 -6.36 -0.35
C LYS A 6 12.79 -7.06 -0.95
N TYR A 7 11.59 -6.68 -0.52
CA TYR A 7 10.34 -7.27 -0.99
C TYR A 7 9.58 -6.24 -1.80
N LYS A 8 9.13 -6.61 -3.00
CA LYS A 8 8.39 -5.70 -3.87
C LYS A 8 7.11 -6.34 -4.35
N SER A 9 6.03 -5.60 -4.29
CA SER A 9 4.76 -6.04 -4.83
C SER A 9 4.66 -5.69 -6.32
N VAL A 10 4.01 -6.57 -7.08
CA VAL A 10 3.65 -6.29 -8.46
C VAL A 10 2.21 -5.76 -8.57
N ASN A 11 1.52 -5.65 -7.46
CA ASN A 11 0.12 -5.20 -7.40
C ASN A 11 0.04 -3.68 -7.33
N PHE A 12 0.36 -3.04 -8.44
CA PHE A 12 0.28 -1.59 -8.55
C PHE A 12 0.02 -1.19 -10.00
N ASN A 13 -0.43 0.03 -10.17
CA ASN A 13 -0.53 0.65 -11.49
C ASN A 13 -0.26 2.14 -11.35
N LEU A 14 -0.53 2.91 -12.38
CA LEU A 14 -0.30 4.35 -12.34
C LEU A 14 -1.46 5.04 -11.63
N ARG A 15 -1.14 6.08 -10.85
CA ARG A 15 -2.16 6.95 -10.30
C ARG A 15 -2.92 7.62 -11.43
N LYS A 16 -4.22 7.81 -11.25
CA LYS A 16 -5.02 8.51 -12.26
C LYS A 16 -4.48 9.92 -12.48
N LYS A 17 -4.47 10.36 -13.73
CA LYS A 17 -4.05 11.70 -14.10
C LYS A 17 -4.86 12.73 -13.33
N GLY A 18 -4.19 13.74 -12.80
CA GLY A 18 -4.83 14.78 -12.02
C GLY A 18 -4.98 14.48 -10.54
N HIS A 19 -4.71 13.24 -10.10
CA HIS A 19 -4.73 12.90 -8.69
C HIS A 19 -3.40 13.24 -8.03
N LYS A 20 -3.46 13.93 -6.90
CA LYS A 20 -2.30 14.21 -6.06
C LYS A 20 -2.43 13.39 -4.78
N ILE A 21 -1.31 13.09 -4.14
CA ILE A 21 -1.31 12.42 -2.82
C ILE A 21 -1.85 13.41 -1.80
N LYS A 22 -3.00 13.09 -1.21
CA LYS A 22 -3.69 13.93 -0.20
C LYS A 22 -3.82 13.24 1.13
N TYR A 23 -3.79 11.90 1.16
CA TYR A 23 -4.12 11.13 2.35
C TYR A 23 -3.05 10.12 2.66
N ILE A 24 -2.85 9.86 3.95
CA ILE A 24 -2.13 8.70 4.45
C ILE A 24 -3.17 7.83 5.15
N ILE A 25 -3.32 6.59 4.71
CA ILE A 25 -4.33 5.70 5.27
C ILE A 25 -3.64 4.55 5.98
N LEU A 26 -3.93 4.40 7.26
CA LEU A 26 -3.40 3.34 8.09
C LEU A 26 -4.39 2.18 8.10
N HIS A 27 -3.89 1.00 7.75
CA HIS A 27 -4.66 -0.24 7.75
C HIS A 27 -4.08 -1.20 8.77
N TYR A 28 -4.93 -1.98 9.39
CA TYR A 28 -4.51 -3.08 10.25
C TYR A 28 -4.54 -4.38 9.43
N THR A 29 -3.41 -5.11 9.40
CA THR A 29 -3.33 -6.33 8.59
C THR A 29 -4.08 -7.51 9.19
N ALA A 30 -4.22 -7.54 10.51
CA ALA A 30 -4.72 -8.68 11.27
C ALA A 30 -3.91 -9.97 11.03
N ILE A 31 -2.70 -9.85 10.50
CA ILE A 31 -1.81 -10.98 10.21
C ILE A 31 -0.64 -10.92 11.19
N LYS A 32 -0.45 -11.98 11.97
CA LYS A 32 0.53 -12.00 13.07
C LYS A 32 1.98 -12.08 12.60
N SER A 33 2.24 -12.74 11.47
CA SER A 33 3.59 -12.95 10.97
C SER A 33 3.95 -11.87 9.95
N ASP A 34 5.10 -11.22 10.12
CA ASP A 34 5.61 -10.25 9.14
C ASP A 34 5.74 -10.88 7.77
N TYR A 35 6.29 -12.09 7.70
CA TYR A 35 6.48 -12.80 6.45
C TYR A 35 5.16 -13.06 5.73
N LYS A 36 4.15 -13.52 6.45
CA LYS A 36 2.82 -13.77 5.88
C LYS A 36 2.14 -12.47 5.44
N ALA A 37 2.31 -11.40 6.21
CA ALA A 37 1.75 -10.10 5.85
C ALA A 37 2.40 -9.57 4.57
N ILE A 38 3.72 -9.67 4.46
CA ILE A 38 4.45 -9.27 3.25
C ILE A 38 3.97 -10.10 2.07
N GLN A 39 3.91 -11.42 2.21
CA GLN A 39 3.45 -12.30 1.14
C GLN A 39 2.04 -11.96 0.68
N HIS A 40 1.14 -11.66 1.62
CA HIS A 40 -0.23 -11.26 1.28
C HIS A 40 -0.24 -10.01 0.40
N LEU A 41 0.62 -9.05 0.68
CA LEU A 41 0.65 -7.75 -0.01
C LEU A 41 1.45 -7.78 -1.32
N ILE A 42 2.28 -8.78 -1.56
CA ILE A 42 3.07 -8.86 -2.79
C ILE A 42 2.59 -9.93 -3.77
N TYR A 43 1.76 -10.87 -3.32
CA TYR A 43 1.29 -11.96 -4.16
C TYR A 43 0.32 -11.44 -5.22
N LYS A 44 0.64 -11.71 -6.49
CA LYS A 44 -0.15 -11.24 -7.63
C LYS A 44 -1.62 -11.66 -7.53
N LYS A 45 -1.88 -12.87 -7.06
CA LYS A 45 -3.24 -13.41 -6.95
C LYS A 45 -4.14 -12.63 -6.01
N ASN A 46 -3.57 -11.99 -5.00
CA ASN A 46 -4.35 -11.32 -3.96
C ASN A 46 -4.88 -9.97 -4.43
N LYS A 47 -4.28 -9.38 -5.46
CA LYS A 47 -4.69 -8.08 -6.03
C LYS A 47 -4.82 -6.99 -4.96
N VAL A 48 -3.94 -7.02 -3.98
CA VAL A 48 -3.89 -6.06 -2.89
C VAL A 48 -2.43 -5.70 -2.64
N SER A 49 -2.19 -4.46 -2.25
CA SER A 49 -0.85 -4.02 -1.89
C SER A 49 -0.92 -2.76 -1.02
N SER A 50 0.22 -2.39 -0.46
CA SER A 50 0.39 -1.11 0.21
C SER A 50 1.77 -0.56 -0.15
N HIS A 51 1.97 0.73 0.03
CA HIS A 51 3.29 1.32 -0.19
C HIS A 51 4.25 0.85 0.90
N PHE A 52 3.79 0.82 2.13
CA PHE A 52 4.63 0.46 3.28
C PHE A 52 3.94 -0.55 4.18
N LEU A 53 4.74 -1.39 4.80
CA LEU A 53 4.33 -2.23 5.92
C LEU A 53 5.24 -1.92 7.10
N ILE A 54 4.66 -1.60 8.23
CA ILE A 54 5.40 -1.32 9.46
C ILE A 54 5.14 -2.47 10.43
N ASN A 55 6.20 -3.13 10.89
CA ASN A 55 6.05 -4.22 11.84
C ASN A 55 6.04 -3.72 13.29
N LYS A 56 5.83 -4.63 14.23
CA LYS A 56 5.76 -4.28 15.66
C LYS A 56 7.06 -3.70 16.21
N LYS A 57 8.19 -4.00 15.58
CA LYS A 57 9.51 -3.48 15.98
C LYS A 57 9.83 -2.15 15.32
N GLY A 58 8.92 -1.59 14.54
CA GLY A 58 9.12 -0.33 13.85
C GLY A 58 9.90 -0.42 12.56
N LYS A 59 10.17 -1.64 12.05
CA LYS A 59 10.81 -1.78 10.74
C LYS A 59 9.82 -1.44 9.65
N ILE A 60 10.29 -0.70 8.65
CA ILE A 60 9.45 -0.23 7.54
C ILE A 60 9.88 -0.94 6.26
N PHE A 61 8.95 -1.71 5.70
CA PHE A 61 9.15 -2.40 4.43
C PHE A 61 8.50 -1.56 3.34
N SER A 62 9.28 -1.21 2.32
CA SER A 62 8.80 -0.46 1.15
C SER A 62 8.43 -1.47 0.07
N LEU A 63 7.14 -1.58 -0.23
CA LEU A 63 6.60 -2.63 -1.12
C LEU A 63 6.20 -2.09 -2.49
N VAL A 64 5.76 -0.85 -2.56
CA VAL A 64 5.37 -0.16 -3.80
C VAL A 64 5.95 1.25 -3.74
N ASP A 65 6.46 1.72 -4.87
CA ASP A 65 6.98 3.10 -4.95
C ASP A 65 5.86 4.11 -4.70
N LEU A 66 6.21 5.21 -4.02
CA LEU A 66 5.23 6.24 -3.67
C LEU A 66 4.54 6.86 -4.88
N ASN A 67 5.23 6.96 -6.01
CA ASN A 67 4.66 7.53 -7.22
C ASN A 67 3.72 6.59 -7.95
N LYS A 68 3.60 5.34 -7.48
CA LYS A 68 2.67 4.36 -8.05
C LYS A 68 1.42 4.27 -7.19
N ARG A 69 0.37 3.73 -7.76
CA ARG A 69 -0.92 3.50 -7.11
C ARG A 69 -0.92 2.11 -6.50
N ALA A 70 -0.76 2.01 -5.19
CA ALA A 70 -0.94 0.73 -4.50
C ALA A 70 -2.43 0.42 -4.36
N TRP A 71 -2.76 -0.84 -4.23
CA TRP A 71 -4.15 -1.31 -4.16
C TRP A 71 -4.50 -1.69 -2.73
N HIS A 72 -4.64 -0.66 -1.85
CA HIS A 72 -4.87 -0.89 -0.43
C HIS A 72 -6.29 -0.57 0.02
N ALA A 73 -7.01 0.25 -0.72
CA ALA A 73 -8.41 0.55 -0.46
C ALA A 73 -9.24 -0.06 -1.58
N GLY A 74 -10.33 -0.72 -1.24
CA GLY A 74 -11.29 -1.19 -2.23
C GLY A 74 -12.03 -0.02 -2.86
N GLN A 75 -13.16 -0.31 -3.51
CA GLN A 75 -14.04 0.77 -3.95
C GLN A 75 -14.47 1.56 -2.72
N SER A 76 -14.11 2.85 -2.71
CA SER A 76 -14.33 3.70 -1.55
C SER A 76 -14.63 5.12 -2.02
N PHE A 77 -15.20 5.89 -1.11
CA PHE A 77 -15.59 7.27 -1.37
C PHE A 77 -15.25 8.10 -0.15
N TRP A 78 -14.50 9.16 -0.34
CA TRP A 78 -14.14 10.07 0.74
C TRP A 78 -14.01 11.48 0.20
N LYS A 79 -14.79 12.41 0.75
CA LYS A 79 -14.74 13.84 0.38
C LYS A 79 -14.79 14.06 -1.14
N GLY A 80 -15.69 13.34 -1.83
CA GLY A 80 -15.84 13.45 -3.28
C GLY A 80 -14.86 12.62 -4.10
N ASP A 81 -13.90 11.95 -3.47
CA ASP A 81 -12.92 11.13 -4.16
C ASP A 81 -13.36 9.67 -4.16
N ARG A 82 -13.51 9.10 -5.34
CA ARG A 82 -13.90 7.70 -5.53
C ARG A 82 -12.72 6.80 -5.87
N ASP A 83 -11.52 7.36 -5.97
CA ASP A 83 -10.30 6.61 -6.24
C ASP A 83 -9.26 6.95 -5.18
N ILE A 84 -9.51 6.48 -3.98
CA ILE A 84 -8.65 6.74 -2.82
C ILE A 84 -7.23 6.19 -3.07
N ASN A 85 -7.11 5.06 -3.77
CA ASN A 85 -5.78 4.51 -4.09
C ASN A 85 -4.92 5.50 -4.88
N SER A 86 -5.52 6.28 -5.79
CA SER A 86 -4.77 7.27 -6.56
C SER A 86 -4.39 8.51 -5.74
N SER A 87 -5.07 8.76 -4.64
CA SER A 87 -4.92 9.99 -3.84
C SER A 87 -4.26 9.74 -2.48
N SER A 88 -3.73 8.55 -2.23
CA SER A 88 -3.26 8.20 -0.89
C SER A 88 -1.98 7.38 -0.89
N ILE A 89 -1.39 7.31 0.29
CA ILE A 89 -0.34 6.38 0.65
C ILE A 89 -0.97 5.34 1.58
N GLY A 90 -0.82 4.11 1.24
CA GLY A 90 -1.31 3.02 2.07
C GLY A 90 -0.22 2.23 2.75
#